data_f63836b3cdd4d5061adce354bdae3afb
#
_entry.id   f63836b3cdd4d5061adce354bdae3afb
#
_cell.length_a   1.000
_cell.length_b   1.000
_cell.length_c   1.000
_cell.angle_alpha   90.00
_cell.angle_beta   90.00
_cell.angle_gamma   90.00
#
_symmetry.space_group_name_H-M   'P 1'
#
loop_
_entity.id
_entity.type
_entity.pdbx_description
1 polymer ?
#
loop_
_entity_poly.entity_id
_entity_poly.type
_entity_poly.pdbx_seq_one_letter_code
_entity_poly.pdbx_strand_id
1 'polypeptide(L)'
;MHTIVLATQKGGSGKSTLAIGLAVAAMQDGHTVRLIETDPLGTISNWKRRRDKAEPLVESINNTGEIGPRLQAFDRDGVTLTIIDTAGSVNALTAAAIRAADLCLIPARPSPADIEATAPTLGVVRSCDKPFAFVLNQTPYRGQRIHHAAATLGDEIGRAHV
;
A
#
# COMPACT_ATOMS: atom_id res chain seq x y z
N MET A 1 3.47 16.89 -3.03
CA MET A 1 2.97 15.78 -2.18
C MET A 1 3.39 14.45 -2.79
N HIS A 2 3.82 13.48 -1.97
CA HIS A 2 4.06 12.10 -2.41
C HIS A 2 2.88 11.21 -2.08
N THR A 3 2.63 10.21 -2.93
CA THR A 3 1.53 9.26 -2.75
C THR A 3 2.06 7.82 -2.82
N ILE A 4 1.84 7.05 -1.75
CA ILE A 4 2.19 5.63 -1.67
C ILE A 4 0.90 4.81 -1.65
N VAL A 5 0.82 3.76 -2.47
CA VAL A 5 -0.26 2.78 -2.40
C VAL A 5 0.24 1.45 -1.87
N LEU A 6 -0.53 0.82 -1.00
CA LEU A 6 -0.30 -0.56 -0.57
C LEU A 6 -1.31 -1.47 -1.28
N ALA A 7 -0.82 -2.36 -2.12
CA ALA A 7 -1.67 -3.25 -2.91
C ALA A 7 -1.12 -4.68 -2.93
N THR A 8 -1.98 -5.66 -2.73
CA THR A 8 -1.73 -7.09 -2.98
C THR A 8 -3.05 -7.84 -2.98
N GLN A 9 -3.16 -8.87 -3.79
CA GLN A 9 -4.41 -9.63 -3.96
C GLN A 9 -4.75 -10.49 -2.73
N LYS A 10 -3.84 -10.67 -1.79
CA LYS A 10 -4.07 -11.53 -0.63
C LYS A 10 -4.52 -10.76 0.61
N GLY A 11 -5.60 -11.23 1.24
CA GLY A 11 -6.00 -10.79 2.57
C GLY A 11 -4.98 -11.21 3.63
N GLY A 12 -4.82 -10.40 4.69
CA GLY A 12 -3.92 -10.72 5.81
C GLY A 12 -2.42 -10.54 5.54
N SER A 13 -2.01 -9.97 4.40
CA SER A 13 -0.60 -9.64 4.12
C SER A 13 -0.06 -8.48 4.95
N GLY A 14 -0.95 -7.74 5.65
CA GLY A 14 -0.60 -6.63 6.53
C GLY A 14 -0.61 -5.25 5.88
N LYS A 15 -1.29 -5.05 4.74
CA LYS A 15 -1.43 -3.74 4.07
C LYS A 15 -1.85 -2.63 5.02
N SER A 16 -2.99 -2.77 5.67
CA SER A 16 -3.53 -1.75 6.58
C SER A 16 -2.62 -1.49 7.78
N THR A 17 -2.00 -2.55 8.34
CA THR A 17 -1.04 -2.42 9.44
C THR A 17 0.19 -1.64 9.01
N LEU A 18 0.71 -1.94 7.82
CA LEU A 18 1.86 -1.25 7.25
C LEU A 18 1.52 0.21 6.91
N ALA A 19 0.32 0.46 6.33
CA ALA A 19 -0.16 1.82 6.06
C ALA A 19 -0.21 2.68 7.33
N ILE A 20 -0.77 2.13 8.40
CA ILE A 20 -0.84 2.79 9.71
C ILE A 20 0.57 3.06 10.25
N GLY A 21 1.45 2.05 10.22
CA GLY A 21 2.82 2.17 10.71
C GLY A 21 3.61 3.24 9.98
N LEU A 22 3.55 3.25 8.65
CA LEU A 22 4.20 4.25 7.80
C LEU A 22 3.63 5.66 8.07
N ALA A 23 2.31 5.80 8.20
CA ALA A 23 1.68 7.08 8.48
C ALA A 23 2.16 7.66 9.81
N VAL A 24 2.20 6.83 10.86
CA VAL A 24 2.65 7.27 12.19
C VAL A 24 4.14 7.62 12.17
N ALA A 25 4.99 6.82 11.54
CA ALA A 25 6.42 7.09 11.41
C ALA A 25 6.68 8.41 10.65
N ALA A 26 6.03 8.60 9.50
CA ALA A 26 6.17 9.82 8.71
C ALA A 26 5.72 11.08 9.48
N MET A 27 4.66 10.97 10.29
CA MET A 27 4.24 12.08 11.16
C MET A 27 5.29 12.41 12.24
N GLN A 28 5.98 11.38 12.78
CA GLN A 28 7.07 11.59 13.75
C GLN A 28 8.26 12.29 13.11
N ASP A 29 8.47 12.08 11.80
CA ASP A 29 9.49 12.74 10.99
C ASP A 29 9.04 14.13 10.47
N GLY A 30 7.88 14.64 10.92
CA GLY A 30 7.41 15.99 10.59
C GLY A 30 6.57 16.11 9.32
N HIS A 31 6.15 14.99 8.71
CA HIS A 31 5.26 15.01 7.55
C HIS A 31 3.80 15.30 7.94
N THR A 32 3.12 16.06 7.09
CA THR A 32 1.65 16.17 7.11
C THR A 32 1.07 15.00 6.32
N VAL A 33 0.43 14.06 7.01
CA VAL A 33 0.01 12.77 6.44
C VAL A 33 -1.51 12.66 6.32
N ARG A 34 -1.98 12.06 5.21
CA ARG A 34 -3.36 11.62 5.01
C ARG A 34 -3.41 10.14 4.68
N LEU A 35 -4.42 9.47 5.17
CA LEU A 35 -4.72 8.08 4.83
C LEU A 35 -6.00 8.02 3.99
N ILE A 36 -5.94 7.31 2.86
CA ILE A 36 -7.10 6.93 2.08
C ILE A 36 -7.32 5.44 2.28
N GLU A 37 -8.53 5.05 2.63
CA GLU A 37 -8.95 3.66 2.76
C GLU A 37 -9.94 3.32 1.65
N THR A 38 -9.59 2.35 0.81
CA THR A 38 -10.47 1.85 -0.25
C THR A 38 -11.01 0.45 0.04
N ASP A 39 -10.62 -0.16 1.16
CA ASP A 39 -11.16 -1.43 1.63
C ASP A 39 -12.46 -1.18 2.39
N PRO A 40 -13.61 -1.77 1.96
CA PRO A 40 -14.89 -1.62 2.65
C PRO A 40 -14.90 -2.22 4.07
N LEU A 41 -13.92 -3.05 4.43
CA LEU A 41 -13.77 -3.55 5.80
C LEU A 41 -13.45 -2.46 6.82
N GLY A 42 -12.93 -1.31 6.38
CA GLY A 42 -12.73 -0.15 7.22
C GLY A 42 -11.71 -0.35 8.34
N THR A 43 -10.64 -1.11 8.08
CA THR A 43 -9.61 -1.44 9.09
C THR A 43 -8.93 -0.20 9.64
N ILE A 44 -8.53 0.73 8.75
CA ILE A 44 -7.87 1.98 9.15
C ILE A 44 -8.85 2.93 9.82
N SER A 45 -10.07 3.05 9.30
CA SER A 45 -11.15 3.85 9.91
C SER A 45 -11.49 3.35 11.32
N ASN A 46 -11.53 2.02 11.51
CA ASN A 46 -11.73 1.41 12.83
C ASN A 46 -10.57 1.70 13.78
N TRP A 47 -9.33 1.63 13.31
CA TRP A 47 -8.15 2.00 14.09
C TRP A 47 -8.21 3.49 14.47
N LYS A 48 -8.55 4.37 13.53
CA LYS A 48 -8.66 5.81 13.76
C LYS A 48 -9.68 6.13 14.86
N ARG A 49 -10.86 5.50 14.84
CA ARG A 49 -11.90 5.71 15.87
C ARG A 49 -11.48 5.33 17.29
N ARG A 50 -10.51 4.41 17.42
CA ARG A 50 -9.97 3.98 18.72
C ARG A 50 -8.84 4.86 19.22
N ARG A 51 -8.38 5.81 18.41
CA ARG A 51 -7.31 6.73 18.79
C ARG A 51 -7.89 8.01 19.37
N ASP A 52 -7.30 8.44 20.46
CA ASP A 52 -7.56 9.75 21.07
C ASP A 52 -6.61 10.82 20.49
N LYS A 53 -6.42 10.80 19.15
CA LYS A 53 -5.58 11.76 18.42
C LYS A 53 -6.27 12.17 17.13
N ALA A 54 -6.27 13.47 16.81
CA ALA A 54 -6.89 14.00 15.61
C ALA A 54 -6.21 13.51 14.33
N GLU A 55 -4.88 13.38 14.33
CA GLU A 55 -4.09 13.00 13.16
C GLU A 55 -3.56 11.54 13.23
N PRO A 56 -3.29 10.89 12.09
CA PRO A 56 -3.61 11.34 10.73
C PRO A 56 -5.11 11.31 10.47
N LEU A 57 -5.61 12.18 9.57
CA LEU A 57 -6.97 12.06 9.06
C LEU A 57 -7.06 10.86 8.12
N VAL A 58 -8.21 10.19 8.16
CA VAL A 58 -8.54 9.01 7.35
C VAL A 58 -9.79 9.31 6.55
N GLU A 59 -9.74 9.08 5.25
CA GLU A 59 -10.89 9.20 4.36
C GLU A 59 -11.16 7.88 3.63
N SER A 60 -12.41 7.46 3.59
CA SER A 60 -12.83 6.29 2.83
C SER A 60 -13.28 6.72 1.43
N ILE A 61 -12.73 6.08 0.39
CA ILE A 61 -13.08 6.31 -1.01
C ILE A 61 -13.55 5.00 -1.63
N ASN A 62 -14.75 5.04 -2.22
CA ASN A 62 -15.37 3.87 -2.86
C ASN A 62 -15.53 4.02 -4.38
N ASN A 63 -15.14 5.16 -4.94
CA ASN A 63 -15.29 5.48 -6.36
C ASN A 63 -13.94 5.85 -6.98
N THR A 64 -13.64 5.25 -8.12
CA THR A 64 -12.38 5.50 -8.87
C THR A 64 -12.20 6.97 -9.27
N GLY A 65 -13.28 7.67 -9.58
CA GLY A 65 -13.25 9.07 -9.99
C GLY A 65 -12.94 10.06 -8.86
N GLU A 66 -12.98 9.61 -7.60
CA GLU A 66 -12.72 10.48 -6.44
C GLU A 66 -11.24 10.55 -6.04
N ILE A 67 -10.43 9.54 -6.41
CA ILE A 67 -9.02 9.46 -5.98
C ILE A 67 -8.23 10.69 -6.45
N GLY A 68 -8.23 10.97 -7.75
CA GLY A 68 -7.47 12.09 -8.31
C GLY A 68 -7.85 13.45 -7.74
N PRO A 69 -9.15 13.85 -7.75
CA PRO A 69 -9.59 15.11 -7.14
C PRO A 69 -9.23 15.22 -5.65
N ARG A 70 -9.30 14.10 -4.91
CA ARG A 70 -8.94 14.11 -3.48
C ARG A 70 -7.45 14.32 -3.27
N LEU A 71 -6.60 13.66 -4.04
CA LEU A 71 -5.15 13.88 -3.97
C LEU A 71 -4.78 15.33 -4.31
N GLN A 72 -5.42 15.93 -5.32
CA GLN A 72 -5.22 17.35 -5.66
C GLN A 72 -5.68 18.29 -4.53
N ALA A 73 -6.75 17.96 -3.81
CA ALA A 73 -7.17 18.73 -2.67
C ALA A 73 -6.15 18.66 -1.52
N PHE A 74 -5.66 17.46 -1.21
CA PHE A 74 -4.63 17.27 -0.19
C PHE A 74 -3.33 18.03 -0.52
N ASP A 75 -2.91 18.02 -1.77
CA ASP A 75 -1.72 18.76 -2.21
C ASP A 75 -1.90 20.27 -1.98
N ARG A 76 -3.06 20.83 -2.30
CA ARG A 76 -3.39 22.24 -2.03
C ARG A 76 -3.44 22.57 -0.54
N ASP A 77 -3.86 21.61 0.28
CA ASP A 77 -3.95 21.75 1.74
C ASP A 77 -2.58 21.55 2.45
N GLY A 78 -1.49 21.40 1.69
CA GLY A 78 -0.13 21.28 2.24
C GLY A 78 0.19 19.89 2.80
N VAL A 79 -0.56 18.87 2.42
CA VAL A 79 -0.21 17.48 2.74
C VAL A 79 1.09 17.11 2.02
N THR A 80 2.02 16.48 2.74
CA THR A 80 3.31 16.08 2.17
C THR A 80 3.34 14.60 1.78
N LEU A 81 2.53 13.76 2.44
CA LEU A 81 2.44 12.32 2.17
C LEU A 81 0.99 11.83 2.25
N THR A 82 0.53 11.16 1.21
CA THR A 82 -0.71 10.39 1.22
C THR A 82 -0.40 8.90 1.12
N ILE A 83 -1.04 8.08 1.95
CA ILE A 83 -0.93 6.63 1.90
C ILE A 83 -2.31 6.05 1.60
N ILE A 84 -2.40 5.23 0.53
CA ILE A 84 -3.64 4.58 0.09
C ILE A 84 -3.59 3.11 0.47
N ASP A 85 -4.50 2.67 1.33
CA ASP A 85 -4.72 1.26 1.66
C ASP A 85 -5.80 0.68 0.77
N THR A 86 -5.51 -0.47 0.15
CA THR A 86 -6.45 -1.11 -0.77
C THR A 86 -7.00 -2.43 -0.24
N ALA A 87 -8.15 -2.83 -0.78
CA ALA A 87 -8.72 -4.15 -0.52
C ALA A 87 -7.78 -5.28 -0.98
N GLY A 88 -8.00 -6.48 -0.46
CA GLY A 88 -7.27 -7.69 -0.84
C GLY A 88 -7.70 -8.26 -2.20
N SER A 89 -8.00 -7.40 -3.17
CA SER A 89 -8.40 -7.76 -4.53
C SER A 89 -7.87 -6.76 -5.54
N VAL A 90 -7.54 -7.24 -6.75
CA VAL A 90 -7.22 -6.37 -7.87
C VAL A 90 -8.52 -6.04 -8.60
N ASN A 91 -9.05 -4.87 -8.32
CA ASN A 91 -10.27 -4.34 -8.93
C ASN A 91 -10.02 -2.96 -9.56
N ALA A 92 -11.03 -2.36 -10.17
CA ALA A 92 -10.91 -1.05 -10.81
C ALA A 92 -10.43 0.05 -9.84
N LEU A 93 -10.87 0.00 -8.59
CA LEU A 93 -10.49 0.97 -7.57
C LEU A 93 -9.02 0.81 -7.15
N THR A 94 -8.56 -0.43 -6.94
CA THR A 94 -7.15 -0.73 -6.69
C THR A 94 -6.26 -0.29 -7.86
N ALA A 95 -6.67 -0.57 -9.10
CA ALA A 95 -5.94 -0.13 -10.29
C ALA A 95 -5.89 1.40 -10.43
N ALA A 96 -6.97 2.10 -10.07
CA ALA A 96 -7.00 3.57 -10.06
C ALA A 96 -6.07 4.14 -8.98
N ALA A 97 -6.02 3.53 -7.80
CA ALA A 97 -5.10 3.90 -6.72
C ALA A 97 -3.63 3.72 -7.15
N ILE A 98 -3.30 2.59 -7.79
CA ILE A 98 -1.95 2.33 -8.32
C ILE A 98 -1.58 3.39 -9.36
N ARG A 99 -2.47 3.69 -10.32
CA ARG A 99 -2.21 4.73 -11.35
C ARG A 99 -1.95 6.11 -10.75
N ALA A 100 -2.62 6.44 -9.66
CA ALA A 100 -2.51 7.75 -9.00
C ALA A 100 -1.30 7.87 -8.07
N ALA A 101 -0.67 6.76 -7.69
CA ALA A 101 0.45 6.74 -6.76
C ALA A 101 1.79 6.99 -7.44
N ASP A 102 2.77 7.48 -6.66
CA ASP A 102 4.17 7.62 -7.06
C ASP A 102 4.95 6.33 -6.80
N LEU A 103 4.52 5.53 -5.80
CA LEU A 103 5.14 4.27 -5.43
C LEU A 103 4.07 3.26 -5.00
N CYS A 104 4.19 2.03 -5.50
CA CYS A 104 3.39 0.91 -5.05
C CYS A 104 4.21 -0.01 -4.12
N LEU A 105 3.79 -0.17 -2.88
CA LEU A 105 4.32 -1.18 -1.98
C LEU A 105 3.47 -2.45 -2.06
N ILE A 106 4.12 -3.58 -2.28
CA ILE A 106 3.48 -4.89 -2.43
C ILE A 106 3.89 -5.77 -1.24
N PRO A 107 3.11 -5.78 -0.14
CA PRO A 107 3.43 -6.60 1.01
C PRO A 107 3.10 -8.07 0.77
N ALA A 108 4.05 -8.93 1.13
CA ALA A 108 3.93 -10.38 1.09
C ALA A 108 4.52 -11.01 2.35
N ARG A 109 3.93 -12.11 2.82
CA ARG A 109 4.56 -12.97 3.82
C ARG A 109 5.58 -13.88 3.13
N PRO A 110 6.61 -14.38 3.84
CA PRO A 110 7.62 -15.27 3.28
C PRO A 110 7.06 -16.71 3.13
N SER A 111 6.00 -16.86 2.34
CA SER A 111 5.40 -18.15 1.98
C SER A 111 5.15 -18.20 0.47
N PRO A 112 5.28 -19.39 -0.17
CA PRO A 112 5.06 -19.54 -1.61
C PRO A 112 3.71 -18.96 -2.07
N ALA A 113 2.64 -19.29 -1.36
CA ALA A 113 1.29 -18.82 -1.70
C ALA A 113 1.12 -17.28 -1.58
N ASP A 114 1.87 -16.62 -0.69
CA ASP A 114 1.83 -15.15 -0.59
C ASP A 114 2.65 -14.50 -1.70
N ILE A 115 3.76 -15.11 -2.08
CA ILE A 115 4.61 -14.63 -3.19
C ILE A 115 3.85 -14.77 -4.52
N GLU A 116 3.27 -15.93 -4.80
CA GLU A 116 2.42 -16.15 -5.99
C GLU A 116 1.26 -15.15 -6.07
N ALA A 117 0.65 -14.81 -4.93
CA ALA A 117 -0.44 -13.84 -4.86
C ALA A 117 -0.01 -12.39 -5.17
N THR A 118 1.28 -12.10 -5.31
CA THR A 118 1.75 -10.78 -5.74
C THR A 118 1.66 -10.58 -7.26
N ALA A 119 1.69 -11.65 -8.04
CA ALA A 119 1.77 -11.59 -9.50
C ALA A 119 0.67 -10.77 -10.19
N PRO A 120 -0.63 -10.89 -9.83
CA PRO A 120 -1.67 -10.07 -10.43
C PRO A 120 -1.50 -8.57 -10.12
N THR A 121 -1.07 -8.23 -8.89
CA THR A 121 -0.78 -6.84 -8.51
C THR A 121 0.40 -6.30 -9.32
N LEU A 122 1.47 -7.08 -9.42
CA LEU A 122 2.64 -6.73 -10.20
C LEU A 122 2.30 -6.49 -11.68
N GLY A 123 1.40 -7.32 -12.26
CA GLY A 123 0.88 -7.11 -13.62
C GLY A 123 0.23 -5.74 -13.81
N VAL A 124 -0.59 -5.31 -12.86
CA VAL A 124 -1.22 -3.98 -12.90
C VAL A 124 -0.19 -2.86 -12.73
N VAL A 125 0.73 -2.99 -11.78
CA VAL A 125 1.77 -1.99 -11.53
C VAL A 125 2.64 -1.77 -12.77
N ARG A 126 3.07 -2.86 -13.42
CA ARG A 126 3.83 -2.82 -14.67
C ARG A 126 3.03 -2.20 -15.81
N SER A 127 1.75 -2.56 -15.98
CA SER A 127 0.89 -1.97 -17.02
C SER A 127 0.65 -0.48 -16.84
N CYS A 128 0.82 0.03 -15.62
CA CYS A 128 0.71 1.45 -15.29
C CYS A 128 2.06 2.18 -15.29
N ASP A 129 3.16 1.48 -15.59
CA ASP A 129 4.54 2.00 -15.54
C ASP A 129 4.85 2.71 -14.21
N LYS A 130 4.51 2.05 -13.10
CA LYS A 130 4.70 2.63 -11.77
C LYS A 130 5.87 2.00 -11.02
N PRO A 131 6.68 2.82 -10.33
CA PRO A 131 7.66 2.32 -9.39
C PRO A 131 7.01 1.44 -8.33
N PHE A 132 7.68 0.35 -7.96
CA PHE A 132 7.20 -0.54 -6.91
C PHE A 132 8.31 -1.11 -6.06
N ALA A 133 7.94 -1.59 -4.88
CA ALA A 133 8.83 -2.38 -4.03
C ALA A 133 8.03 -3.49 -3.34
N PHE A 134 8.63 -4.65 -3.20
CA PHE A 134 8.10 -5.70 -2.33
C PHE A 134 8.45 -5.42 -0.87
N VAL A 135 7.53 -5.72 0.02
CA VAL A 135 7.75 -5.62 1.46
C VAL A 135 7.52 -7.00 2.08
N LEU A 136 8.59 -7.68 2.47
CA LEU A 136 8.47 -8.92 3.24
C LEU A 136 7.98 -8.59 4.65
N ASN A 137 6.76 -9.01 4.94
CA ASN A 137 6.05 -8.73 6.20
C ASN A 137 5.78 -10.02 6.97
N GLN A 138 5.55 -9.91 8.28
CA GLN A 138 5.30 -11.06 9.16
C GLN A 138 6.41 -12.13 9.05
N THR A 139 7.63 -11.67 8.93
CA THR A 139 8.80 -12.55 8.79
C THR A 139 9.13 -13.21 10.13
N PRO A 140 9.44 -14.53 10.13
CA PRO A 140 9.92 -15.18 11.34
C PRO A 140 11.28 -14.61 11.75
N TYR A 141 11.53 -14.53 13.05
CA TYR A 141 12.80 -14.01 13.60
C TYR A 141 14.03 -14.81 13.14
N ARG A 142 13.86 -16.11 12.82
CA ARG A 142 14.94 -17.02 12.38
C ARG A 142 14.45 -17.92 11.24
N GLY A 143 15.38 -18.32 10.37
CA GLY A 143 15.15 -19.32 9.31
C GLY A 143 15.41 -18.81 7.91
N GLN A 144 15.56 -19.74 6.96
CA GLN A 144 15.93 -19.44 5.57
C GLN A 144 14.76 -18.92 4.71
N ARG A 145 13.53 -18.97 5.22
CA ARG A 145 12.32 -18.55 4.45
C ARG A 145 12.39 -17.11 3.95
N ILE A 146 13.02 -16.21 4.74
CA ILE A 146 13.18 -14.81 4.34
C ILE A 146 14.09 -14.72 3.13
N HIS A 147 15.23 -15.44 3.14
CA HIS A 147 16.18 -15.43 2.04
C HIS A 147 15.59 -16.03 0.77
N HIS A 148 14.88 -17.15 0.86
CA HIS A 148 14.21 -17.75 -0.28
C HIS A 148 13.14 -16.81 -0.85
N ALA A 149 12.29 -16.21 0.00
CA ALA A 149 11.27 -15.27 -0.43
C ALA A 149 11.89 -14.03 -1.10
N ALA A 150 12.94 -13.47 -0.51
CA ALA A 150 13.65 -12.31 -1.07
C ALA A 150 14.28 -12.63 -2.44
N ALA A 151 14.89 -13.81 -2.60
CA ALA A 151 15.45 -14.25 -3.88
C ALA A 151 14.36 -14.39 -4.95
N THR A 152 13.26 -15.09 -4.63
CA THR A 152 12.14 -15.26 -5.58
C THR A 152 11.52 -13.94 -6.01
N LEU A 153 11.30 -13.01 -5.08
CA LEU A 153 10.79 -11.67 -5.39
C LEU A 153 11.81 -10.82 -6.16
N GLY A 154 13.11 -11.00 -5.87
CA GLY A 154 14.20 -10.37 -6.61
C GLY A 154 14.23 -10.80 -8.08
N ASP A 155 14.02 -12.09 -8.36
CA ASP A 155 13.93 -12.62 -9.73
C ASP A 155 12.73 -12.00 -10.49
N GLU A 156 11.61 -11.76 -9.82
CA GLU A 156 10.45 -11.07 -10.40
C GLU A 156 10.77 -9.60 -10.75
N ILE A 157 11.59 -8.91 -9.95
CA ILE A 157 12.07 -7.55 -10.27
C ILE A 157 12.98 -7.60 -11.51
N GLY A 158 13.94 -8.53 -11.54
CA GLY A 158 14.88 -8.66 -12.65
C GLY A 158 14.23 -8.94 -14.00
N ARG A 159 13.14 -9.69 -14.06
CA ARG A 159 12.34 -9.94 -15.27
C ARG A 159 11.62 -8.70 -15.81
N ALA A 160 11.61 -7.60 -15.06
CA ALA A 160 10.99 -6.35 -15.49
C ALA A 160 11.89 -5.48 -16.40
N HIS A 161 13.15 -5.83 -16.55
CA HIS A 161 14.16 -5.05 -17.30
C HIS A 161 14.67 -5.75 -18.56
N VAL A 162 13.95 -6.80 -19.06
CA VAL A 162 14.32 -7.50 -20.32
C VAL A 162 13.27 -7.22 -21.39
#